data_0893b6a37245f6064a1fe50498cd9014
#
_entry.id   0893b6a37245f6064a1fe50498cd9014
#
_cell.length_a   1.000
_cell.length_b   1.000
_cell.length_c   1.000
_cell.angle_alpha   90.00
_cell.angle_beta   90.00
_cell.angle_gamma   90.00
#
_symmetry.space_group_name_H-M   'P 1'
#
loop_
_entity.id
_entity.type
_entity.pdbx_description
1 polymer ?
#
loop_
_entity_poly.entity_id
_entity_poly.type
_entity_poly.pdbx_seq_one_letter_code
_entity_poly.pdbx_strand_id
1 'polypeptide(L)'
;HQGVAGILNLIQDLRKRNFTKSFTFNSSARYALITKLAGIKERYQYPLFEKKKQNIIETARKFIYVHLNKTVESNPILNIDENKVLETKKKYKFDKEYCHILLGLGGSGPTKRVPVEKFIKFMDLISTNKKCKFYLAAGKNPIEQEIINKVINSNHNANCLSLGFMDISETLPIIKNCNLAVSNDTSFSHISAALGVNTIVLMTDTPLLYGNYSTKMTPVLPEGKTNVTHDSLGKEKINPEEIYIKAKKILNL
;
A
#
# COMPACT_ATOMS: atom_id res chain seq x y z
N HIS A 1 -9.50 9.00 16.88
CA HIS A 1 -10.99 8.97 16.83
C HIS A 1 -11.56 9.88 17.92
N GLN A 2 -12.19 10.99 17.54
CA GLN A 2 -12.74 11.99 18.47
C GLN A 2 -14.20 11.69 18.89
N GLY A 3 -14.69 10.44 18.69
CA GLY A 3 -16.04 10.04 19.08
C GLY A 3 -17.15 10.90 18.47
N VAL A 4 -18.21 11.17 19.25
CA VAL A 4 -19.37 11.97 18.82
C VAL A 4 -18.98 13.42 18.55
N ALA A 5 -18.09 14.00 19.36
CA ALA A 5 -17.63 15.38 19.17
C ALA A 5 -16.95 15.56 17.80
N GLY A 6 -16.14 14.59 17.37
CA GLY A 6 -15.52 14.61 16.03
C GLY A 6 -16.53 14.55 14.90
N ILE A 7 -17.64 13.81 15.07
CA ILE A 7 -18.73 13.78 14.08
C ILE A 7 -19.41 15.15 13.98
N LEU A 8 -19.71 15.80 15.09
CA LEU A 8 -20.34 17.13 15.11
C LEU A 8 -19.43 18.19 14.48
N ASN A 9 -18.14 18.18 14.79
CA ASN A 9 -17.16 19.06 14.17
C ASN A 9 -17.09 18.85 12.65
N LEU A 10 -17.07 17.61 12.17
CA LEU A 10 -17.08 17.31 10.75
C LEU A 10 -18.36 17.83 10.06
N ILE A 11 -19.54 17.64 10.69
CA ILE A 11 -20.80 18.14 10.15
C ILE A 11 -20.76 19.69 10.02
N GLN A 12 -20.26 20.38 11.02
CA GLN A 12 -20.13 21.86 11.00
C GLN A 12 -19.16 22.33 9.91
N ASP A 13 -18.00 21.64 9.77
CA ASP A 13 -17.02 21.96 8.72
C ASP A 13 -17.61 21.75 7.32
N LEU A 14 -18.29 20.63 7.08
CA LEU A 14 -18.98 20.38 5.80
C LEU A 14 -20.06 21.42 5.50
N ARG A 15 -20.83 21.88 6.50
CA ARG A 15 -21.83 22.96 6.35
C ARG A 15 -21.18 24.25 5.89
N LYS A 16 -20.08 24.65 6.52
CA LYS A 16 -19.35 25.90 6.17
C LYS A 16 -18.85 25.89 4.74
N ARG A 17 -18.53 24.70 4.19
CA ARG A 17 -18.03 24.55 2.80
C ARG A 17 -19.13 24.57 1.74
N ASN A 18 -20.41 24.51 2.13
CA ASN A 18 -21.57 24.59 1.23
C ASN A 18 -21.52 23.64 0.01
N PHE A 19 -21.13 22.39 0.23
CA PHE A 19 -21.12 21.39 -0.82
C PHE A 19 -22.51 21.12 -1.37
N THR A 20 -22.67 21.08 -2.69
CA THR A 20 -23.93 20.75 -3.37
C THR A 20 -24.10 19.24 -3.54
N LYS A 21 -23.01 18.52 -3.73
CA LYS A 21 -22.99 17.07 -3.98
C LYS A 21 -21.95 16.35 -3.10
N SER A 22 -22.23 15.11 -2.75
CA SER A 22 -21.26 14.20 -2.10
C SER A 22 -21.29 12.81 -2.72
N PHE A 23 -20.10 12.22 -2.88
CA PHE A 23 -19.90 10.84 -3.31
C PHE A 23 -19.20 10.07 -2.20
N THR A 24 -19.90 9.12 -1.59
CA THR A 24 -19.41 8.37 -0.43
C THR A 24 -19.11 6.92 -0.85
N PHE A 25 -17.83 6.60 -1.03
CA PHE A 25 -17.33 5.26 -1.38
C PHE A 25 -17.27 4.34 -0.15
N ASN A 26 -18.36 4.31 0.61
CA ASN A 26 -18.49 3.54 1.84
C ASN A 26 -19.95 3.19 2.10
N SER A 27 -20.22 1.99 2.64
CA SER A 27 -21.59 1.47 2.90
C SER A 27 -22.10 1.75 4.32
N SER A 28 -21.40 2.55 5.13
CA SER A 28 -21.80 2.84 6.52
C SER A 28 -22.88 3.91 6.60
N ALA A 29 -23.99 3.60 7.30
CA ALA A 29 -25.08 4.55 7.56
C ALA A 29 -24.60 5.83 8.26
N ARG A 30 -23.48 5.79 9.00
CA ARG A 30 -22.91 6.96 9.65
C ARG A 30 -22.57 8.07 8.64
N TYR A 31 -22.02 7.73 7.47
CA TYR A 31 -21.67 8.74 6.46
C TYR A 31 -22.93 9.30 5.78
N ALA A 32 -23.97 8.48 5.58
CA ALA A 32 -25.26 8.97 5.09
C ALA A 32 -25.87 10.00 6.05
N LEU A 33 -25.79 9.74 7.36
CA LEU A 33 -26.28 10.66 8.38
C LEU A 33 -25.45 11.96 8.42
N ILE A 34 -24.10 11.87 8.38
CA ILE A 34 -23.21 13.03 8.39
C ILE A 34 -23.50 13.95 7.20
N THR A 35 -23.57 13.41 5.99
CA THR A 35 -23.79 14.21 4.77
C THR A 35 -25.22 14.80 4.74
N LYS A 36 -26.22 14.08 5.28
CA LYS A 36 -27.59 14.59 5.45
C LYS A 36 -27.62 15.75 6.46
N LEU A 37 -27.03 15.59 7.62
CA LEU A 37 -26.98 16.63 8.66
C LEU A 37 -26.13 17.81 8.25
N ALA A 38 -25.15 17.62 7.37
CA ALA A 38 -24.37 18.71 6.77
C ALA A 38 -25.16 19.56 5.76
N GLY A 39 -26.39 19.13 5.39
CA GLY A 39 -27.25 19.89 4.49
C GLY A 39 -26.92 19.68 2.99
N ILE A 40 -26.12 18.66 2.65
CA ILE A 40 -25.77 18.37 1.26
C ILE A 40 -27.00 17.81 0.56
N LYS A 41 -27.44 18.43 -0.53
CA LYS A 41 -28.69 18.09 -1.21
C LYS A 41 -28.57 16.79 -2.00
N GLU A 42 -27.56 16.67 -2.86
CA GLU A 42 -27.31 15.50 -3.70
C GLU A 42 -26.28 14.58 -3.02
N ARG A 43 -26.72 13.41 -2.58
CA ARG A 43 -25.90 12.47 -1.82
C ARG A 43 -25.93 11.11 -2.49
N TYR A 44 -24.80 10.71 -2.98
CA TYR A 44 -24.58 9.40 -3.59
C TYR A 44 -23.67 8.58 -2.68
N GLN A 45 -24.08 7.35 -2.37
CA GLN A 45 -23.35 6.46 -1.47
C GLN A 45 -23.44 5.01 -1.94
N TYR A 46 -22.45 4.20 -1.61
CA TYR A 46 -22.58 2.75 -1.77
C TYR A 46 -23.82 2.23 -1.02
N PRO A 47 -24.50 1.18 -1.54
CA PRO A 47 -25.64 0.59 -0.84
C PRO A 47 -25.31 0.28 0.61
N LEU A 48 -26.19 0.66 1.52
CA LEU A 48 -25.99 0.47 2.95
C LEU A 48 -25.93 -1.02 3.26
N PHE A 49 -25.01 -1.39 4.16
CA PHE A 49 -24.85 -2.77 4.67
C PHE A 49 -24.45 -3.83 3.61
N GLU A 50 -24.14 -3.44 2.38
CA GLU A 50 -23.70 -4.37 1.36
C GLU A 50 -22.24 -4.78 1.61
N LYS A 51 -22.00 -6.08 1.87
CA LYS A 51 -20.66 -6.66 1.87
C LYS A 51 -20.23 -6.97 0.43
N LYS A 52 -19.41 -6.12 -0.15
CA LYS A 52 -18.96 -6.28 -1.54
C LYS A 52 -17.83 -7.30 -1.64
N LYS A 53 -17.99 -8.27 -2.54
CA LYS A 53 -16.96 -9.24 -2.94
C LYS A 53 -16.16 -8.80 -4.18
N GLN A 54 -16.52 -7.67 -4.79
CA GLN A 54 -15.89 -7.17 -6.01
C GLN A 54 -14.59 -6.44 -5.70
N ASN A 55 -13.72 -6.38 -6.72
CA ASN A 55 -12.53 -5.53 -6.70
C ASN A 55 -12.91 -4.08 -6.36
N ILE A 56 -12.19 -3.47 -5.43
CA ILE A 56 -12.50 -2.13 -4.90
C ILE A 56 -12.50 -1.05 -5.99
N ILE A 57 -11.60 -1.18 -6.99
CA ILE A 57 -11.51 -0.23 -8.11
C ILE A 57 -12.70 -0.41 -9.05
N GLU A 58 -13.06 -1.63 -9.40
CA GLU A 58 -14.23 -1.91 -10.25
C GLU A 58 -15.53 -1.45 -9.59
N THR A 59 -15.63 -1.63 -8.28
CA THR A 59 -16.78 -1.14 -7.52
C THR A 59 -16.86 0.39 -7.58
N ALA A 60 -15.72 1.09 -7.43
CA ALA A 60 -15.67 2.54 -7.53
C ALA A 60 -15.99 3.03 -8.96
N ARG A 61 -15.44 2.38 -9.99
CA ARG A 61 -15.75 2.67 -11.40
C ARG A 61 -17.23 2.55 -11.70
N LYS A 62 -17.85 1.44 -11.30
CA LYS A 62 -19.29 1.23 -11.47
C LYS A 62 -20.12 2.28 -10.75
N PHE A 63 -19.74 2.67 -9.55
CA PHE A 63 -20.42 3.73 -8.79
C PHE A 63 -20.34 5.07 -9.51
N ILE A 64 -19.18 5.46 -10.02
CA ILE A 64 -19.01 6.69 -10.81
C ILE A 64 -19.81 6.63 -12.11
N TYR A 65 -19.78 5.50 -12.80
CA TYR A 65 -20.55 5.33 -14.04
C TYR A 65 -22.06 5.53 -13.80
N VAL A 66 -22.62 4.86 -12.78
CA VAL A 66 -24.05 4.93 -12.46
C VAL A 66 -24.52 6.34 -12.10
N HIS A 67 -23.70 7.11 -11.38
CA HIS A 67 -24.13 8.40 -10.84
C HIS A 67 -23.63 9.60 -11.65
N LEU A 68 -22.61 9.46 -12.46
CA LEU A 68 -22.05 10.56 -13.27
C LEU A 68 -22.04 10.28 -14.77
N ASN A 69 -22.41 9.07 -15.20
CA ASN A 69 -22.30 8.62 -16.59
C ASN A 69 -20.87 8.84 -17.16
N LYS A 70 -19.85 8.57 -16.32
CA LYS A 70 -18.43 8.71 -16.68
C LYS A 70 -17.72 7.37 -16.54
N THR A 71 -16.99 6.98 -17.60
CA THR A 71 -16.11 5.80 -17.56
C THR A 71 -14.74 6.21 -17.05
N VAL A 72 -14.23 5.47 -16.07
CA VAL A 72 -12.88 5.64 -15.52
C VAL A 72 -12.10 4.36 -15.76
N GLU A 73 -11.10 4.40 -16.64
CA GLU A 73 -10.30 3.22 -17.03
C GLU A 73 -8.93 3.16 -16.33
N SER A 74 -8.45 4.29 -15.83
CA SER A 74 -7.15 4.37 -15.15
C SER A 74 -7.13 3.60 -13.83
N ASN A 75 -5.98 3.00 -13.52
CA ASN A 75 -5.66 2.56 -12.18
C ASN A 75 -5.38 3.77 -11.26
N PRO A 76 -5.36 3.60 -9.92
CA PRO A 76 -4.88 4.65 -9.03
C PRO A 76 -3.49 5.12 -9.43
N ILE A 77 -3.34 6.44 -9.59
CA ILE A 77 -2.08 7.08 -9.97
C ILE A 77 -1.76 8.14 -8.91
N LEU A 78 -0.53 8.14 -8.47
CA LEU A 78 0.02 9.18 -7.59
C LEU A 78 1.07 9.97 -8.37
N ASN A 79 0.78 11.25 -8.64
CA ASN A 79 1.71 12.15 -9.29
C ASN A 79 2.53 12.88 -8.23
N ILE A 80 3.82 12.98 -8.47
CA ILE A 80 4.77 13.74 -7.66
C ILE A 80 5.63 14.61 -8.56
N ASP A 81 6.19 15.67 -8.01
CA ASP A 81 7.06 16.59 -8.72
C ASP A 81 8.32 15.85 -9.20
N GLU A 82 8.54 15.82 -10.50
CA GLU A 82 9.68 15.16 -11.12
C GLU A 82 11.03 15.78 -10.70
N ASN A 83 11.08 17.08 -10.37
CA ASN A 83 12.30 17.70 -9.84
C ASN A 83 12.67 17.09 -8.49
N LYS A 84 11.68 16.85 -7.61
CA LYS A 84 11.90 16.17 -6.34
C LYS A 84 12.37 14.72 -6.53
N VAL A 85 11.87 14.02 -7.54
CA VAL A 85 12.35 12.66 -7.89
C VAL A 85 13.82 12.70 -8.30
N LEU A 86 14.21 13.64 -9.17
CA LEU A 86 15.58 13.79 -9.63
C LEU A 86 16.54 14.22 -8.51
N GLU A 87 16.15 15.17 -7.67
CA GLU A 87 16.92 15.59 -6.49
C GLU A 87 17.13 14.42 -5.52
N THR A 88 16.07 13.66 -5.25
CA THR A 88 16.11 12.46 -4.40
C THR A 88 17.03 11.40 -4.99
N LYS A 89 16.97 11.20 -6.32
CA LYS A 89 17.86 10.28 -7.03
C LYS A 89 19.34 10.62 -6.82
N LYS A 90 19.69 11.91 -6.89
CA LYS A 90 21.05 12.40 -6.64
C LYS A 90 21.43 12.25 -5.17
N LYS A 91 20.57 12.72 -4.26
CA LYS A 91 20.82 12.71 -2.80
C LYS A 91 21.11 11.32 -2.25
N TYR A 92 20.31 10.31 -2.65
CA TYR A 92 20.43 8.95 -2.16
C TYR A 92 21.19 8.01 -3.10
N LYS A 93 21.84 8.55 -4.15
CA LYS A 93 22.71 7.81 -5.09
C LYS A 93 21.99 6.57 -5.67
N PHE A 94 20.88 6.81 -6.38
CA PHE A 94 20.18 5.76 -7.11
C PHE A 94 20.96 5.38 -8.38
N ASP A 95 22.07 4.69 -8.20
CA ASP A 95 22.98 4.28 -9.26
C ASP A 95 22.47 3.04 -9.98
N LYS A 96 22.68 2.96 -11.29
CA LYS A 96 22.26 1.82 -12.13
C LYS A 96 22.98 0.50 -11.80
N GLU A 97 24.10 0.57 -11.09
CA GLU A 97 24.86 -0.59 -10.63
C GLU A 97 24.05 -1.43 -9.63
N TYR A 98 23.21 -0.77 -8.84
CA TYR A 98 22.40 -1.39 -7.81
C TYR A 98 20.95 -1.59 -8.26
N CYS A 99 20.35 -2.67 -7.78
CA CYS A 99 18.89 -2.83 -7.77
C CYS A 99 18.33 -2.21 -6.49
N HIS A 100 17.48 -1.21 -6.64
CA HIS A 100 16.88 -0.46 -5.53
C HIS A 100 15.53 -1.06 -5.18
N ILE A 101 15.39 -1.63 -3.99
CA ILE A 101 14.21 -2.39 -3.57
C ILE A 101 13.60 -1.76 -2.31
N LEU A 102 12.33 -1.37 -2.40
CA LEU A 102 11.54 -1.01 -1.22
C LEU A 102 11.08 -2.27 -0.49
N LEU A 103 11.24 -2.32 0.82
CA LEU A 103 10.69 -3.36 1.70
C LEU A 103 9.63 -2.73 2.62
N GLY A 104 8.35 -3.01 2.38
CA GLY A 104 7.23 -2.58 3.21
C GLY A 104 6.99 -3.55 4.35
N LEU A 105 7.70 -3.36 5.46
CA LEU A 105 7.79 -4.29 6.59
C LEU A 105 6.63 -4.15 7.58
N GLY A 106 5.99 -2.97 7.63
CA GLY A 106 4.90 -2.66 8.55
C GLY A 106 3.58 -3.36 8.22
N GLY A 107 2.56 -3.11 9.04
CA GLY A 107 1.21 -3.62 8.84
C GLY A 107 0.25 -3.23 9.96
N SER A 108 -1.01 -2.92 9.62
CA SER A 108 -2.03 -2.45 10.57
C SER A 108 -2.44 -3.47 11.64
N GLY A 109 -1.98 -4.71 11.53
CA GLY A 109 -2.25 -5.78 12.50
C GLY A 109 -1.19 -6.86 12.47
N PRO A 110 -1.07 -7.66 13.55
CA PRO A 110 -0.05 -8.70 13.66
C PRO A 110 -0.22 -9.82 12.63
N THR A 111 -1.42 -10.04 12.12
CA THR A 111 -1.75 -11.08 11.12
C THR A 111 -1.27 -10.71 9.72
N LYS A 112 -1.09 -9.41 9.44
CA LYS A 112 -0.63 -8.90 8.15
C LYS A 112 0.89 -8.73 8.06
N ARG A 113 1.59 -8.79 9.18
CA ARG A 113 3.05 -8.62 9.23
C ARG A 113 3.73 -9.97 9.05
N VAL A 114 4.25 -10.19 7.85
CA VAL A 114 5.10 -11.36 7.54
C VAL A 114 6.36 -11.29 8.42
N PRO A 115 6.82 -12.42 9.00
CA PRO A 115 8.04 -12.46 9.79
C PRO A 115 9.24 -11.84 9.07
N VAL A 116 10.00 -11.04 9.79
CA VAL A 116 11.13 -10.29 9.22
C VAL A 116 12.21 -11.21 8.63
N GLU A 117 12.38 -12.40 9.19
CA GLU A 117 13.30 -13.43 8.73
C GLU A 117 13.04 -13.86 7.29
N LYS A 118 11.78 -13.79 6.84
CA LYS A 118 11.41 -14.08 5.45
C LYS A 118 11.85 -12.97 4.50
N PHE A 119 11.80 -11.71 4.93
CA PHE A 119 12.37 -10.60 4.17
C PHE A 119 13.89 -10.69 4.10
N ILE A 120 14.57 -11.00 5.22
CA ILE A 120 16.02 -11.20 5.25
C ILE A 120 16.42 -12.35 4.31
N LYS A 121 15.70 -13.47 4.34
CA LYS A 121 15.94 -14.57 3.40
C LYS A 121 15.75 -14.17 1.93
N PHE A 122 14.73 -13.38 1.63
CA PHE A 122 14.55 -12.81 0.28
C PHE A 122 15.74 -11.90 -0.09
N MET A 123 16.19 -11.04 0.84
CA MET A 123 17.36 -10.17 0.63
C MET A 123 18.63 -10.99 0.33
N ASP A 124 18.85 -12.10 1.07
CA ASP A 124 19.95 -13.02 0.79
C ASP A 124 19.86 -13.57 -0.63
N LEU A 125 18.69 -14.10 -1.02
CA LEU A 125 18.49 -14.71 -2.33
C LEU A 125 18.69 -13.73 -3.49
N ILE A 126 18.14 -12.52 -3.41
CA ILE A 126 18.26 -11.55 -4.49
C ILE A 126 19.67 -10.98 -4.61
N SER A 127 20.37 -10.85 -3.48
CA SER A 127 21.73 -10.29 -3.42
C SER A 127 22.78 -11.25 -4.01
N THR A 128 22.48 -12.54 -4.19
CA THR A 128 23.39 -13.47 -4.89
C THR A 128 23.55 -13.16 -6.38
N ASN A 129 22.53 -12.54 -7.00
CA ASN A 129 22.49 -12.30 -8.45
C ASN A 129 22.68 -10.83 -8.83
N LYS A 130 22.43 -9.90 -7.91
CA LYS A 130 22.48 -8.47 -8.18
C LYS A 130 22.89 -7.70 -6.94
N LYS A 131 23.78 -6.72 -7.07
CA LYS A 131 24.01 -5.77 -5.98
C LYS A 131 22.70 -5.02 -5.70
N CYS A 132 22.26 -5.03 -4.46
CA CYS A 132 21.00 -4.42 -4.05
C CYS A 132 21.20 -3.34 -3.00
N LYS A 133 20.27 -2.35 -3.00
CA LYS A 133 20.03 -1.42 -1.89
C LYS A 133 18.60 -1.53 -1.47
N PHE A 134 18.37 -1.57 -0.16
CA PHE A 134 17.05 -1.80 0.43
C PHE A 134 16.58 -0.58 1.19
N TYR A 135 15.34 -0.17 0.95
CA TYR A 135 14.67 0.95 1.59
C TYR A 135 13.59 0.41 2.50
N LEU A 136 13.78 0.54 3.82
CA LEU A 136 12.97 -0.13 4.83
C LEU A 136 11.83 0.78 5.27
N ALA A 137 10.59 0.46 4.89
CA ALA A 137 9.41 1.24 5.17
C ALA A 137 8.51 0.55 6.21
N ALA A 138 8.21 1.26 7.29
CA ALA A 138 7.29 0.85 8.34
C ALA A 138 6.76 2.08 9.07
N GLY A 139 5.76 1.90 9.95
CA GLY A 139 5.21 2.98 10.77
C GLY A 139 6.17 3.38 11.91
N LYS A 140 5.88 4.55 12.50
CA LYS A 140 6.69 5.13 13.59
C LYS A 140 6.46 4.46 14.96
N ASN A 141 5.57 3.47 15.06
CA ASN A 141 5.31 2.78 16.32
C ASN A 141 6.46 1.85 16.74
N PRO A 142 6.67 1.61 18.04
CA PRO A 142 7.81 0.85 18.54
C PRO A 142 7.94 -0.57 17.94
N ILE A 143 6.81 -1.26 17.75
CA ILE A 143 6.81 -2.64 17.21
C ILE A 143 7.35 -2.67 15.79
N GLU A 144 6.92 -1.72 14.95
CA GLU A 144 7.38 -1.67 13.56
C GLU A 144 8.83 -1.15 13.45
N GLN A 145 9.26 -0.28 14.38
CA GLN A 145 10.67 0.13 14.47
C GLN A 145 11.57 -1.03 14.89
N GLU A 146 11.11 -1.93 15.77
CA GLU A 146 11.85 -3.14 16.13
C GLU A 146 12.07 -4.03 14.90
N ILE A 147 11.07 -4.16 14.02
CA ILE A 147 11.21 -4.93 12.76
C ILE A 147 12.29 -4.31 11.87
N ILE A 148 12.31 -2.99 11.72
CA ILE A 148 13.38 -2.29 10.97
C ILE A 148 14.74 -2.58 11.59
N ASN A 149 14.87 -2.49 12.93
CA ASN A 149 16.12 -2.71 13.64
C ASN A 149 16.64 -4.15 13.44
N LYS A 150 15.76 -5.15 13.37
CA LYS A 150 16.18 -6.54 13.06
C LYS A 150 16.81 -6.65 11.67
N VAL A 151 16.30 -5.93 10.65
CA VAL A 151 16.91 -5.92 9.33
C VAL A 151 18.24 -5.14 9.35
N ILE A 152 18.31 -3.99 10.02
CA ILE A 152 19.53 -3.20 10.13
C ILE A 152 20.63 -3.99 10.86
N ASN A 153 20.29 -4.81 11.86
CA ASN A 153 21.24 -5.63 12.58
C ASN A 153 21.63 -6.93 11.85
N SER A 154 21.12 -7.16 10.64
CA SER A 154 21.52 -8.28 9.78
C SER A 154 22.81 -8.00 8.99
N ASN A 155 23.27 -8.98 8.21
CA ASN A 155 24.40 -8.85 7.29
C ASN A 155 24.15 -7.85 6.13
N HIS A 156 22.92 -7.33 6.00
CA HIS A 156 22.54 -6.35 4.95
C HIS A 156 22.66 -4.89 5.39
N ASN A 157 23.09 -4.60 6.63
CA ASN A 157 23.13 -3.24 7.21
C ASN A 157 23.69 -2.18 6.25
N ALA A 158 24.88 -2.45 5.67
CA ALA A 158 25.57 -1.49 4.78
C ALA A 158 24.77 -1.12 3.52
N ASN A 159 23.75 -1.91 3.17
CA ASN A 159 22.91 -1.73 1.99
C ASN A 159 21.49 -1.27 2.32
N CYS A 160 21.19 -0.96 3.58
CA CYS A 160 19.87 -0.57 4.04
C CYS A 160 19.77 0.92 4.35
N LEU A 161 18.64 1.52 3.97
CA LEU A 161 18.21 2.85 4.41
C LEU A 161 16.85 2.75 5.07
N SER A 162 16.77 3.14 6.36
CA SER A 162 15.49 3.22 7.06
C SER A 162 14.69 4.46 6.65
N LEU A 163 13.42 4.26 6.30
CA LEU A 163 12.43 5.30 6.03
C LEU A 163 11.47 5.49 7.21
N GLY A 164 11.62 4.74 8.30
CA GLY A 164 10.64 4.62 9.38
C GLY A 164 10.32 5.92 10.13
N PHE A 165 11.23 6.92 10.12
CA PHE A 165 11.02 8.22 10.74
C PHE A 165 10.77 9.34 9.74
N MET A 166 10.88 9.09 8.45
CA MET A 166 10.61 10.07 7.40
C MET A 166 9.10 10.35 7.29
N ASP A 167 8.75 11.55 6.88
CA ASP A 167 7.39 11.84 6.53
C ASP A 167 7.03 11.22 5.18
N ILE A 168 5.74 10.94 4.99
CA ILE A 168 5.29 10.28 3.76
C ILE A 168 5.68 11.07 2.51
N SER A 169 5.63 12.40 2.57
CA SER A 169 6.03 13.29 1.47
C SER A 169 7.51 13.15 1.09
N GLU A 170 8.38 12.79 2.03
CA GLU A 170 9.80 12.55 1.80
C GLU A 170 10.05 11.14 1.27
N THR A 171 9.22 10.18 1.64
CA THR A 171 9.35 8.79 1.19
C THR A 171 8.88 8.59 -0.25
N LEU A 172 7.89 9.35 -0.73
CA LEU A 172 7.32 9.19 -2.07
C LEU A 172 8.37 9.24 -3.20
N PRO A 173 9.25 10.25 -3.28
CA PRO A 173 10.25 10.30 -4.33
C PRO A 173 11.34 9.22 -4.19
N ILE A 174 11.60 8.70 -2.98
CA ILE A 174 12.46 7.54 -2.77
C ILE A 174 11.81 6.30 -3.37
N ILE A 175 10.53 6.04 -3.05
CA ILE A 175 9.76 4.91 -3.58
C ILE A 175 9.72 4.96 -5.11
N LYS A 176 9.44 6.13 -5.68
CA LYS A 176 9.38 6.33 -7.14
C LYS A 176 10.67 5.93 -7.86
N ASN A 177 11.81 6.08 -7.20
CA ASN A 177 13.12 5.71 -7.74
C ASN A 177 13.46 4.21 -7.56
N CYS A 178 12.65 3.43 -6.83
CA CYS A 178 12.90 1.99 -6.66
C CYS A 178 12.57 1.19 -7.93
N ASN A 179 13.34 0.14 -8.19
CA ASN A 179 13.09 -0.80 -9.28
C ASN A 179 11.97 -1.80 -8.96
N LEU A 180 11.82 -2.12 -7.68
CA LEU A 180 10.87 -3.09 -7.16
C LEU A 180 10.41 -2.67 -5.75
N ALA A 181 9.18 -2.98 -5.40
CA ALA A 181 8.72 -2.99 -4.03
C ALA A 181 8.29 -4.41 -3.62
N VAL A 182 8.66 -4.84 -2.42
CA VAL A 182 8.16 -6.06 -1.76
C VAL A 182 7.55 -5.62 -0.45
N SER A 183 6.25 -5.80 -0.29
CA SER A 183 5.55 -5.21 0.86
C SER A 183 4.45 -6.12 1.38
N ASN A 184 4.27 -6.13 2.69
CA ASN A 184 3.02 -6.57 3.27
C ASN A 184 1.85 -5.79 2.65
N ASP A 185 0.61 -6.31 2.77
CA ASP A 185 -0.61 -5.59 2.38
C ASP A 185 -0.82 -4.36 3.28
N THR A 186 -0.20 -3.24 2.88
CA THR A 186 -0.17 -1.97 3.62
C THR A 186 -0.25 -0.78 2.66
N SER A 187 -0.29 0.44 3.21
CA SER A 187 -0.23 1.67 2.41
C SER A 187 0.98 1.71 1.46
N PHE A 188 2.12 1.14 1.84
CA PHE A 188 3.33 1.15 1.00
C PHE A 188 3.17 0.32 -0.27
N SER A 189 2.45 -0.81 -0.24
CA SER A 189 2.15 -1.58 -1.45
C SER A 189 1.28 -0.78 -2.43
N HIS A 190 0.26 -0.09 -1.92
CA HIS A 190 -0.65 0.72 -2.73
C HIS A 190 0.04 1.97 -3.29
N ILE A 191 0.84 2.66 -2.47
CA ILE A 191 1.62 3.84 -2.88
C ILE A 191 2.63 3.45 -3.97
N SER A 192 3.37 2.36 -3.79
CA SER A 192 4.35 1.89 -4.78
C SER A 192 3.70 1.61 -6.13
N ALA A 193 2.59 0.88 -6.14
CA ALA A 193 1.84 0.59 -7.36
C ALA A 193 1.29 1.86 -8.01
N ALA A 194 0.76 2.81 -7.22
CA ALA A 194 0.24 4.08 -7.70
C ALA A 194 1.33 5.01 -8.25
N LEU A 195 2.56 4.91 -7.76
CA LEU A 195 3.75 5.58 -8.30
C LEU A 195 4.30 4.88 -9.56
N GLY A 196 3.72 3.76 -9.99
CA GLY A 196 4.14 3.00 -11.16
C GLY A 196 5.29 2.01 -10.90
N VAL A 197 5.67 1.79 -9.66
CA VAL A 197 6.68 0.80 -9.27
C VAL A 197 6.06 -0.59 -9.25
N ASN A 198 6.72 -1.56 -9.89
CA ASN A 198 6.29 -2.97 -9.79
C ASN A 198 6.38 -3.43 -8.33
N THR A 199 5.30 -4.02 -7.84
CA THR A 199 5.12 -4.28 -6.40
C THR A 199 4.69 -5.72 -6.17
N ILE A 200 5.49 -6.47 -5.44
CA ILE A 200 5.10 -7.79 -4.90
C ILE A 200 4.38 -7.55 -3.59
N VAL A 201 3.13 -8.01 -3.49
CA VAL A 201 2.28 -7.82 -2.31
C VAL A 201 2.12 -9.14 -1.56
N LEU A 202 2.53 -9.17 -0.31
CA LEU A 202 2.44 -10.35 0.55
C LEU A 202 1.04 -10.41 1.17
N MET A 203 0.17 -11.25 0.59
CA MET A 203 -1.24 -11.36 0.95
C MET A 203 -1.44 -12.46 1.98
N THR A 204 -1.52 -12.12 3.26
CA THR A 204 -1.53 -13.08 4.36
C THR A 204 -2.88 -13.29 5.01
N ASP A 205 -3.69 -12.23 5.11
CA ASP A 205 -4.93 -12.19 5.89
C ASP A 205 -5.90 -11.12 5.38
N THR A 206 -5.86 -10.84 4.10
CA THR A 206 -6.72 -9.85 3.43
C THR A 206 -7.14 -10.40 2.07
N PRO A 207 -8.40 -10.22 1.66
CA PRO A 207 -8.88 -10.69 0.37
C PRO A 207 -8.00 -10.23 -0.79
N LEU A 208 -7.74 -11.14 -1.72
CA LEU A 208 -6.84 -10.94 -2.88
C LEU A 208 -7.18 -9.68 -3.70
N LEU A 209 -8.45 -9.27 -3.69
CA LEU A 209 -8.90 -8.05 -4.37
C LEU A 209 -8.14 -6.77 -3.95
N TYR A 210 -7.49 -6.77 -2.78
CA TYR A 210 -6.68 -5.64 -2.32
C TYR A 210 -5.24 -5.67 -2.84
N GLY A 211 -4.75 -6.82 -3.30
CA GLY A 211 -3.38 -7.00 -3.74
C GLY A 211 -3.19 -7.21 -5.25
N ASN A 212 -4.27 -7.16 -6.06
CA ASN A 212 -4.19 -7.45 -7.49
C ASN A 212 -5.03 -6.54 -8.39
N TYR A 213 -5.44 -5.38 -7.92
CA TYR A 213 -6.28 -4.44 -8.70
C TYR A 213 -5.50 -3.59 -9.71
N SER A 214 -4.19 -3.62 -9.68
CA SER A 214 -3.32 -2.87 -10.59
C SER A 214 -2.37 -3.83 -11.33
N THR A 215 -2.06 -3.52 -12.59
CA THR A 215 -1.03 -4.25 -13.36
C THR A 215 0.37 -4.14 -12.76
N LYS A 216 0.57 -3.21 -11.83
CA LYS A 216 1.81 -3.05 -11.06
C LYS A 216 1.88 -3.93 -9.82
N MET A 217 0.82 -4.67 -9.50
CA MET A 217 0.75 -5.52 -8.31
C MET A 217 0.84 -7.00 -8.68
N THR A 218 1.71 -7.70 -7.99
CA THR A 218 1.91 -9.17 -8.13
C THR A 218 1.75 -9.80 -6.75
N PRO A 219 0.63 -10.47 -6.44
CA PRO A 219 0.42 -11.05 -5.12
C PRO A 219 1.29 -12.29 -4.90
N VAL A 220 1.78 -12.47 -3.67
CA VAL A 220 2.32 -13.72 -3.13
C VAL A 220 1.37 -14.20 -2.04
N LEU A 221 0.92 -15.44 -2.15
CA LEU A 221 -0.02 -16.08 -1.25
C LEU A 221 0.69 -17.05 -0.30
N PRO A 222 0.08 -17.41 0.84
CA PRO A 222 0.56 -18.47 1.69
C PRO A 222 0.64 -19.80 0.91
N GLU A 223 1.68 -20.59 1.13
CA GLU A 223 1.88 -21.88 0.47
C GLU A 223 0.62 -22.75 0.52
N GLY A 224 0.27 -23.34 -0.63
CA GLY A 224 -0.91 -24.20 -0.79
C GLY A 224 -2.24 -23.44 -0.84
N LYS A 225 -2.22 -22.10 -0.88
CA LYS A 225 -3.44 -21.29 -0.99
C LYS A 225 -3.56 -20.66 -2.39
N THR A 226 -4.76 -20.70 -2.94
CA THR A 226 -5.13 -20.00 -4.18
C THR A 226 -5.91 -18.71 -3.90
N ASN A 227 -6.36 -18.52 -2.66
CA ASN A 227 -7.07 -17.32 -2.20
C ASN A 227 -6.79 -17.08 -0.71
N VAL A 228 -7.01 -15.85 -0.27
CA VAL A 228 -6.91 -15.41 1.12
C VAL A 228 -8.14 -14.61 1.54
N THR A 229 -8.48 -14.69 2.82
CA THR A 229 -9.59 -13.95 3.46
C THR A 229 -9.08 -13.31 4.75
N HIS A 230 -9.92 -12.55 5.46
CA HIS A 230 -9.57 -11.96 6.75
C HIS A 230 -9.24 -12.97 7.86
N ASP A 231 -9.54 -14.27 7.64
CA ASP A 231 -9.32 -15.34 8.61
C ASP A 231 -8.24 -16.33 8.15
N SER A 232 -7.45 -15.98 7.12
CA SER A 232 -6.47 -16.91 6.54
C SER A 232 -5.25 -17.13 7.42
N LEU A 233 -4.83 -16.13 8.22
CA LEU A 233 -3.72 -16.16 9.17
C LEU A 233 -2.43 -16.75 8.56
N GLY A 234 -2.15 -16.47 7.29
CA GLY A 234 -1.16 -17.17 6.49
C GLY A 234 0.26 -16.61 6.51
N LYS A 235 0.58 -15.63 7.38
CA LYS A 235 1.87 -14.92 7.36
C LYS A 235 3.09 -15.83 7.48
N GLU A 236 2.99 -16.90 8.29
CA GLU A 236 4.07 -17.87 8.48
C GLU A 236 4.31 -18.76 7.26
N LYS A 237 3.34 -18.83 6.35
CA LYS A 237 3.38 -19.66 5.13
C LYS A 237 3.78 -18.88 3.88
N ILE A 238 4.17 -17.62 4.01
CA ILE A 238 4.76 -16.88 2.88
C ILE A 238 6.15 -17.46 2.61
N ASN A 239 6.37 -17.83 1.34
CA ASN A 239 7.63 -18.45 0.91
C ASN A 239 8.57 -17.38 0.31
N PRO A 240 9.76 -17.16 0.90
CA PRO A 240 10.76 -16.23 0.37
C PRO A 240 11.27 -16.58 -1.03
N GLU A 241 11.32 -17.87 -1.37
CA GLU A 241 11.71 -18.35 -2.70
C GLU A 241 10.69 -17.94 -3.77
N GLU A 242 9.39 -17.96 -3.44
CA GLU A 242 8.35 -17.48 -4.36
C GLU A 242 8.48 -15.96 -4.58
N ILE A 243 8.76 -15.19 -3.51
CA ILE A 243 9.05 -13.75 -3.63
C ILE A 243 10.22 -13.53 -4.59
N TYR A 244 11.31 -14.29 -4.41
CA TYR A 244 12.51 -14.20 -5.23
C TYR A 244 12.25 -14.56 -6.70
N ILE A 245 11.52 -15.64 -6.99
CA ILE A 245 11.17 -16.07 -8.35
C ILE A 245 10.37 -14.97 -9.06
N LYS A 246 9.38 -14.38 -8.38
CA LYS A 246 8.60 -13.27 -8.94
C LYS A 246 9.45 -12.01 -9.14
N ALA A 247 10.34 -11.70 -8.20
CA ALA A 247 11.27 -10.58 -8.30
C ALA A 247 12.21 -10.73 -9.50
N LYS A 248 12.79 -11.91 -9.71
CA LYS A 248 13.62 -12.21 -10.90
C LYS A 248 12.89 -11.95 -12.19
N LYS A 249 11.65 -12.46 -12.31
CA LYS A 249 10.81 -12.26 -13.50
C LYS A 249 10.55 -10.78 -13.76
N ILE A 250 10.26 -9.99 -12.73
CA ILE A 250 9.97 -8.56 -12.84
C ILE A 250 11.23 -7.77 -13.21
N LEU A 251 12.38 -8.15 -12.68
CA LEU A 251 13.66 -7.46 -12.85
C LEU A 251 14.47 -7.97 -14.05
N ASN A 252 13.99 -9.01 -14.76
CA ASN A 252 14.68 -9.68 -15.87
C ASN A 252 16.09 -10.18 -15.48
N LEU A 253 16.20 -10.89 -14.33
CA LEU A 253 17.42 -11.47 -13.78
C LEU A 253 17.54 -12.96 -14.07
#